data_4c0af042738273e5ffe04663543b24b9
#
_entry.id   4c0af042738273e5ffe04663543b24b9
#
_cell.length_a   1.000
_cell.length_b   1.000
_cell.length_c   1.000
_cell.angle_alpha   90.00
_cell.angle_beta   90.00
_cell.angle_gamma   90.00
#
_symmetry.space_group_name_H-M   'P 1'
#
loop_
_entity.id
_entity.type
_entity.pdbx_description
1 polymer ?
#
loop_
_entity_poly.entity_id
_entity_poly.type
_entity_poly.pdbx_seq_one_letter_code
_entity_poly.pdbx_strand_id
1 'polypeptide(L)'
;MSGKSRAAPAPGSEHRAPDLKGTRSIARTAQLLKSVAERGGTGWQLAALAERCELDKSTAHRILNCLVRERLVTHRPNGRYSPGPVMLELGLAMRGHQRFLDLAEQRLTALAGGTGLTAGFYLHSGDETVCAITVGTATTRDYVEEGIGHRRPLVRSVPGIAILIALQASERDAIVERNLTLLRRREDPRVPAYLEMLKDSGAACLSVHEEHWFTGVNSYGVAVCGADSEVCAALALSGSTDELPVARRSEIARILRAESAELGRLAVTLLV
;
A
#
# COMPACT_ATOMS: atom_id res chain seq x y z
N MET A 1 29.25 14.50 -43.78
CA MET A 1 29.27 14.67 -42.32
C MET A 1 27.91 14.24 -41.79
N SER A 2 27.87 13.03 -41.28
CA SER A 2 26.62 12.35 -40.89
C SER A 2 26.45 12.50 -39.36
N GLY A 3 25.51 13.31 -38.94
CA GLY A 3 25.16 13.49 -37.52
C GLY A 3 24.26 12.35 -37.05
N LYS A 4 24.79 11.46 -36.21
CA LYS A 4 23.98 10.47 -35.49
C LYS A 4 23.19 11.16 -34.39
N SER A 5 21.90 11.32 -34.58
CA SER A 5 20.95 11.67 -33.55
C SER A 5 20.92 10.56 -32.49
N ARG A 6 21.30 10.88 -31.29
CA ARG A 6 21.19 10.03 -30.11
C ARG A 6 19.75 10.12 -29.59
N ALA A 7 18.94 9.12 -29.84
CA ALA A 7 17.62 8.99 -29.24
C ALA A 7 17.77 8.88 -27.70
N ALA A 8 16.98 9.69 -26.99
CA ALA A 8 16.86 9.59 -25.53
C ALA A 8 16.21 8.24 -25.16
N PRO A 9 16.66 7.58 -24.08
CA PRO A 9 16.01 6.34 -23.63
C PRO A 9 14.61 6.64 -23.10
N ALA A 10 13.65 5.77 -23.45
CA ALA A 10 12.28 5.82 -22.98
C ALA A 10 12.23 5.68 -21.44
N PRO A 11 11.37 6.43 -20.73
CA PRO A 11 11.13 6.22 -19.31
C PRO A 11 10.29 4.96 -19.14
N GLY A 12 10.81 3.92 -18.50
CA GLY A 12 10.07 2.71 -18.22
C GLY A 12 10.89 1.43 -18.23
N SER A 13 12.08 1.42 -17.65
CA SER A 13 12.84 0.18 -17.51
C SER A 13 13.39 0.01 -16.09
N GLU A 14 12.86 -1.01 -15.42
CA GLU A 14 13.57 -1.82 -14.44
C GLU A 14 14.08 -1.13 -13.17
N HIS A 15 13.20 -0.94 -12.18
CA HIS A 15 13.67 -0.87 -10.78
C HIS A 15 13.79 -2.28 -10.15
N ARG A 16 14.40 -3.22 -10.89
CA ARG A 16 15.14 -4.27 -10.23
C ARG A 16 16.51 -3.68 -9.92
N ALA A 17 16.67 -3.21 -8.66
CA ALA A 17 17.99 -2.79 -8.22
C ALA A 17 18.96 -3.94 -8.54
N PRO A 18 20.04 -3.72 -9.33
CA PRO A 18 21.02 -4.74 -9.58
C PRO A 18 21.52 -5.23 -8.22
N ASP A 19 21.76 -6.54 -8.09
CA ASP A 19 22.32 -7.14 -6.88
C ASP A 19 23.79 -6.65 -6.75
N LEU A 20 23.91 -5.38 -6.40
CA LEU A 20 25.18 -4.70 -6.20
C LEU A 20 25.83 -5.34 -4.97
N LYS A 21 26.94 -6.05 -5.19
CA LYS A 21 27.73 -6.61 -4.09
C LYS A 21 27.93 -5.52 -3.03
N GLY A 22 27.45 -5.73 -1.81
CA GLY A 22 27.53 -4.77 -0.70
C GLY A 22 26.24 -4.06 -0.32
N THR A 23 25.18 -4.04 -1.17
CA THR A 23 23.91 -3.33 -0.85
C THR A 23 22.91 -4.15 -0.04
N ARG A 24 23.18 -5.42 0.20
CA ARG A 24 22.28 -6.31 0.98
C ARG A 24 21.99 -5.76 2.38
N SER A 25 22.97 -5.14 3.05
CA SER A 25 22.78 -4.51 4.35
C SER A 25 21.84 -3.29 4.25
N ILE A 26 21.97 -2.49 3.20
CA ILE A 26 21.11 -1.32 2.96
C ILE A 26 19.66 -1.78 2.72
N ALA A 27 19.45 -2.79 1.88
CA ALA A 27 18.12 -3.35 1.62
C ALA A 27 17.46 -3.90 2.89
N ARG A 28 18.21 -4.63 3.73
CA ARG A 28 17.73 -5.13 5.03
C ARG A 28 17.39 -4.00 6.00
N THR A 29 18.21 -2.95 6.02
CA THR A 29 17.96 -1.76 6.84
C THR A 29 16.69 -1.04 6.40
N ALA A 30 16.51 -0.84 5.09
CA ALA A 30 15.30 -0.24 4.54
C ALA A 30 14.04 -1.09 4.83
N GLN A 31 14.14 -2.41 4.73
CA GLN A 31 13.05 -3.33 5.07
C GLN A 31 12.67 -3.22 6.55
N LEU A 32 13.65 -3.24 7.47
CA LEU A 32 13.41 -3.05 8.91
C LEU A 32 12.75 -1.70 9.19
N LEU A 33 13.24 -0.62 8.57
CA LEU A 33 12.68 0.72 8.77
C LEU A 33 11.23 0.81 8.30
N LYS A 34 10.91 0.24 7.13
CA LYS A 34 9.54 0.13 6.63
C LYS A 34 8.64 -0.64 7.59
N SER A 35 9.12 -1.78 8.11
CA SER A 35 8.35 -2.60 9.07
C SER A 35 8.14 -1.90 10.41
N VAL A 36 9.13 -1.14 10.89
CA VAL A 36 8.97 -0.32 12.12
C VAL A 36 7.83 0.67 11.96
N ALA A 37 7.66 1.27 10.78
CA ALA A 37 6.60 2.24 10.49
C ALA A 37 5.18 1.61 10.53
N GLU A 38 5.03 0.32 10.24
CA GLU A 38 3.72 -0.38 10.24
C GLU A 38 3.01 -0.34 11.61
N ARG A 39 3.74 -0.22 12.72
CA ARG A 39 3.19 -0.17 14.08
C ARG A 39 3.64 1.10 14.83
N GLY A 40 3.56 2.23 14.17
CA GLY A 40 4.07 3.50 14.68
C GLY A 40 3.67 3.82 16.13
N GLY A 41 2.39 3.64 16.49
CA GLY A 41 1.86 3.92 17.83
C GLY A 41 2.27 2.89 18.89
N THR A 42 2.16 1.61 18.59
CA THR A 42 2.38 0.51 19.55
C THR A 42 3.81 -0.01 19.55
N GLY A 43 4.54 0.14 18.44
CA GLY A 43 5.91 -0.35 18.25
C GLY A 43 6.02 -1.87 18.18
N TRP A 44 7.24 -2.35 17.88
CA TRP A 44 7.55 -3.77 17.69
C TRP A 44 8.50 -4.29 18.77
N GLN A 45 8.30 -5.54 19.20
CA GLN A 45 9.33 -6.30 19.88
C GLN A 45 10.39 -6.79 18.89
N LEU A 46 11.66 -6.88 19.34
CA LEU A 46 12.78 -7.34 18.50
C LEU A 46 12.51 -8.67 17.80
N ALA A 47 11.98 -9.66 18.53
CA ALA A 47 11.74 -10.99 17.98
C ALA A 47 10.72 -10.97 16.82
N ALA A 48 9.59 -10.30 17.04
CA ALA A 48 8.53 -10.19 16.02
C ALA A 48 8.99 -9.38 14.80
N LEU A 49 9.82 -8.34 15.01
CA LEU A 49 10.36 -7.55 13.89
C LEU A 49 11.41 -8.33 13.09
N ALA A 50 12.26 -9.12 13.77
CA ALA A 50 13.23 -9.99 13.11
C ALA A 50 12.53 -11.05 12.25
N GLU A 51 11.50 -11.70 12.81
CA GLU A 51 10.66 -12.66 12.08
C GLU A 51 9.94 -12.01 10.87
N ARG A 52 9.33 -10.83 11.05
CA ARG A 52 8.66 -10.07 9.99
C ARG A 52 9.58 -9.77 8.81
N CYS A 53 10.86 -9.52 9.11
CA CYS A 53 11.90 -9.19 8.11
C CYS A 53 12.74 -10.39 7.66
N GLU A 54 12.41 -11.61 8.10
CA GLU A 54 13.17 -12.83 7.80
C GLU A 54 14.67 -12.70 8.14
N LEU A 55 14.96 -12.07 9.30
CA LEU A 55 16.33 -11.86 9.81
C LEU A 55 16.55 -12.64 11.11
N ASP A 56 17.80 -13.04 11.34
CA ASP A 56 18.19 -13.50 12.68
C ASP A 56 18.16 -12.32 13.68
N LYS A 57 17.88 -12.63 14.96
CA LYS A 57 17.75 -11.61 16.02
C LYS A 57 19.00 -10.76 16.19
N SER A 58 20.19 -11.34 16.01
CA SER A 58 21.46 -10.64 16.21
C SER A 58 21.68 -9.60 15.09
N THR A 59 21.38 -9.96 13.87
CA THR A 59 21.43 -9.04 12.72
C THR A 59 20.38 -7.93 12.84
N ALA A 60 19.13 -8.26 13.16
CA ALA A 60 18.08 -7.28 13.39
C ALA A 60 18.45 -6.29 14.52
N HIS A 61 18.94 -6.80 15.66
CA HIS A 61 19.37 -5.98 16.79
C HIS A 61 20.51 -5.02 16.42
N ARG A 62 21.50 -5.50 15.67
CA ARG A 62 22.63 -4.65 15.25
C ARG A 62 22.18 -3.52 14.32
N ILE A 63 21.27 -3.81 13.36
CA ILE A 63 20.72 -2.80 12.48
C ILE A 63 19.87 -1.80 13.27
N LEU A 64 18.99 -2.29 14.16
CA LEU A 64 18.14 -1.43 14.99
C LEU A 64 18.95 -0.51 15.90
N ASN A 65 20.04 -0.99 16.50
CA ASN A 65 20.94 -0.15 17.31
C ASN A 65 21.57 0.98 16.48
N CYS A 66 21.93 0.69 15.22
CA CYS A 66 22.39 1.72 14.31
C CYS A 66 21.29 2.75 14.02
N LEU A 67 20.08 2.29 13.69
CA LEU A 67 18.92 3.16 13.42
C LEU A 67 18.52 4.00 14.64
N VAL A 68 18.65 3.45 15.85
CA VAL A 68 18.42 4.20 17.11
C VAL A 68 19.47 5.29 17.30
N ARG A 69 20.74 5.00 17.07
CA ARG A 69 21.81 6.00 17.13
C ARG A 69 21.60 7.13 16.14
N GLU A 70 21.15 6.82 14.94
CA GLU A 70 20.81 7.80 13.90
C GLU A 70 19.42 8.45 14.11
N ARG A 71 18.71 8.15 15.21
CA ARG A 71 17.40 8.69 15.59
C ARG A 71 16.29 8.41 14.56
N LEU A 72 16.50 7.47 13.63
CA LEU A 72 15.49 6.97 12.69
C LEU A 72 14.50 6.03 13.37
N VAL A 73 14.92 5.37 14.44
CA VAL A 73 14.11 4.49 15.29
C VAL A 73 14.29 4.90 16.75
N THR A 74 13.24 4.77 17.54
CA THR A 74 13.26 4.95 19.00
C THR A 74 13.09 3.60 19.66
N HIS A 75 14.02 3.24 20.58
CA HIS A 75 13.85 2.13 21.51
C HIS A 75 13.17 2.64 22.78
N ARG A 76 11.93 2.22 22.99
CA ARG A 76 11.10 2.69 24.11
C ARG A 76 11.43 1.98 25.43
N PRO A 77 11.08 2.56 26.59
CA PRO A 77 11.30 1.92 27.90
C PRO A 77 10.64 0.54 28.05
N ASN A 78 9.56 0.26 27.32
CA ASN A 78 8.88 -1.04 27.29
C ASN A 78 9.58 -2.07 26.37
N GLY A 79 10.79 -1.80 25.89
CA GLY A 79 11.55 -2.68 25.02
C GLY A 79 11.10 -2.73 23.57
N ARG A 80 10.19 -1.84 23.15
CA ARG A 80 9.65 -1.80 21.79
C ARG A 80 10.37 -0.77 20.92
N TYR A 81 10.45 -1.07 19.63
CA TYR A 81 10.99 -0.20 18.59
C TYR A 81 9.86 0.50 17.84
N SER A 82 9.96 1.81 17.68
CA SER A 82 8.98 2.66 16.95
C SER A 82 9.72 3.68 16.09
N PRO A 83 9.04 4.35 15.13
CA PRO A 83 9.64 5.44 14.36
C PRO A 83 10.27 6.49 15.27
N GLY A 84 11.46 6.95 14.90
CA GLY A 84 12.21 7.99 15.61
C GLY A 84 11.92 9.39 15.03
N PRO A 85 12.38 10.46 15.72
CA PRO A 85 12.09 11.84 15.35
C PRO A 85 12.61 12.24 13.96
N VAL A 86 13.72 11.66 13.49
CA VAL A 86 14.27 11.95 12.16
C VAL A 86 13.30 11.55 11.04
N MET A 87 12.41 10.56 11.27
CA MET A 87 11.38 10.23 10.29
C MET A 87 10.43 11.40 10.04
N LEU A 88 10.06 12.13 11.08
CA LEU A 88 9.27 13.37 10.95
C LEU A 88 10.05 14.46 10.23
N GLU A 89 11.34 14.65 10.58
CA GLU A 89 12.22 15.63 9.95
C GLU A 89 12.31 15.39 8.42
N LEU A 90 12.47 14.14 8.01
CA LEU A 90 12.45 13.75 6.58
C LEU A 90 11.08 14.00 5.94
N GLY A 91 9.99 13.71 6.65
CA GLY A 91 8.62 13.95 6.17
C GLY A 91 8.32 15.45 5.95
N LEU A 92 8.96 16.36 6.69
CA LEU A 92 8.78 17.80 6.51
C LEU A 92 9.29 18.31 5.14
N ALA A 93 10.18 17.57 4.48
CA ALA A 93 10.59 17.87 3.12
C ALA A 93 9.49 17.58 2.08
N MET A 94 8.43 16.83 2.47
CA MET A 94 7.35 16.37 1.60
C MET A 94 6.04 17.15 1.86
N ARG A 95 6.09 18.47 1.97
CA ARG A 95 4.94 19.30 2.35
C ARG A 95 3.73 19.16 1.42
N GLY A 96 3.94 19.02 0.12
CA GLY A 96 2.87 18.76 -0.84
C GLY A 96 2.12 17.48 -0.54
N HIS A 97 2.84 16.42 -0.19
CA HIS A 97 2.27 15.12 0.17
C HIS A 97 1.42 15.21 1.44
N GLN A 98 1.87 15.95 2.46
CA GLN A 98 1.10 16.15 3.68
C GLN A 98 -0.22 16.86 3.39
N ARG A 99 -0.17 17.97 2.64
CA ARG A 99 -1.37 18.70 2.24
C ARG A 99 -2.32 17.86 1.39
N PHE A 100 -1.78 17.03 0.51
CA PHE A 100 -2.57 16.08 -0.26
C PHE A 100 -3.30 15.08 0.64
N LEU A 101 -2.60 14.47 1.62
CA LEU A 101 -3.20 13.52 2.55
C LEU A 101 -4.29 14.18 3.42
N ASP A 102 -4.09 15.41 3.90
CA ASP A 102 -5.09 16.16 4.67
C ASP A 102 -6.38 16.38 3.87
N LEU A 103 -6.25 16.75 2.59
CA LEU A 103 -7.40 16.92 1.70
C LEU A 103 -8.06 15.57 1.35
N ALA A 104 -7.26 14.53 1.12
CA ALA A 104 -7.77 13.19 0.88
C ALA A 104 -8.57 12.67 2.09
N GLU A 105 -8.09 12.89 3.32
CA GLU A 105 -8.80 12.47 4.54
C GLU A 105 -10.16 13.17 4.69
N GLN A 106 -10.24 14.48 4.41
CA GLN A 106 -11.51 15.20 4.41
C GLN A 106 -12.51 14.61 3.42
N ARG A 107 -12.04 14.27 2.20
CA ARG A 107 -12.88 13.67 1.16
C ARG A 107 -13.33 12.26 1.55
N LEU A 108 -12.42 11.44 2.10
CA LEU A 108 -12.76 10.09 2.57
C LEU A 108 -13.76 10.14 3.74
N THR A 109 -13.65 11.14 4.61
CA THR A 109 -14.62 11.36 5.71
C THR A 109 -16.00 11.65 5.15
N ALA A 110 -16.12 12.53 4.16
CA ALA A 110 -17.38 12.81 3.49
C ALA A 110 -17.92 11.57 2.75
N LEU A 111 -17.05 10.82 2.10
CA LEU A 111 -17.39 9.58 1.37
C LEU A 111 -17.92 8.50 2.33
N ALA A 112 -17.22 8.25 3.44
CA ALA A 112 -17.65 7.31 4.47
C ALA A 112 -18.99 7.71 5.09
N GLY A 113 -19.15 8.99 5.44
CA GLY A 113 -20.42 9.53 5.98
C GLY A 113 -21.59 9.43 4.99
N GLY A 114 -21.35 9.69 3.71
CA GLY A 114 -22.39 9.64 2.67
C GLY A 114 -22.78 8.21 2.24
N THR A 115 -21.89 7.23 2.40
CA THR A 115 -22.14 5.84 2.00
C THR A 115 -22.49 4.91 3.15
N GLY A 116 -22.15 5.28 4.37
CA GLY A 116 -22.22 4.43 5.58
C GLY A 116 -21.15 3.33 5.62
N LEU A 117 -20.11 3.41 4.74
CA LEU A 117 -19.08 2.39 4.56
C LEU A 117 -17.73 2.86 5.11
N THR A 118 -16.80 1.92 5.29
CA THR A 118 -15.41 2.26 5.56
C THR A 118 -14.71 2.63 4.26
N ALA A 119 -14.15 3.84 4.21
CA ALA A 119 -13.32 4.34 3.12
C ALA A 119 -11.84 4.22 3.47
N GLY A 120 -11.02 3.72 2.54
CA GLY A 120 -9.59 3.59 2.70
C GLY A 120 -8.82 4.14 1.49
N PHE A 121 -7.71 4.82 1.76
CA PHE A 121 -6.77 5.30 0.75
C PHE A 121 -5.41 4.63 0.97
N TYR A 122 -4.87 4.04 -0.09
CA TYR A 122 -3.70 3.17 -0.05
C TYR A 122 -2.68 3.60 -1.08
N LEU A 123 -1.47 3.90 -0.64
CA LEU A 123 -0.37 4.25 -1.53
C LEU A 123 0.19 3.01 -2.23
N HIS A 124 0.57 3.16 -3.49
CA HIS A 124 1.38 2.18 -4.21
C HIS A 124 2.85 2.30 -3.78
N SER A 125 3.45 1.21 -3.35
CA SER A 125 4.84 1.18 -2.88
C SER A 125 5.58 -0.07 -3.37
N GLY A 126 5.95 -0.08 -4.63
CA GLY A 126 6.58 -1.23 -5.29
C GLY A 126 5.61 -2.43 -5.35
N ASP A 127 5.95 -3.53 -4.71
CA ASP A 127 5.13 -4.75 -4.71
C ASP A 127 4.01 -4.75 -3.64
N GLU A 128 3.82 -3.63 -2.93
CA GLU A 128 2.92 -3.54 -1.77
C GLU A 128 2.01 -2.31 -1.83
N THR A 129 0.88 -2.39 -1.13
CA THR A 129 0.11 -1.22 -0.69
C THR A 129 0.53 -0.79 0.69
N VAL A 130 0.37 0.51 0.98
CA VAL A 130 0.51 1.09 2.32
C VAL A 130 -0.79 1.81 2.66
N CYS A 131 -1.44 1.44 3.75
CA CYS A 131 -2.62 2.16 4.22
C CYS A 131 -2.20 3.56 4.69
N ALA A 132 -2.64 4.60 3.99
CA ALA A 132 -2.36 5.98 4.33
C ALA A 132 -3.51 6.60 5.14
N ILE A 133 -4.76 6.29 4.78
CA ILE A 133 -5.96 6.82 5.43
C ILE A 133 -6.99 5.69 5.52
N THR A 134 -7.67 5.61 6.65
CA THR A 134 -8.87 4.78 6.82
C THR A 134 -9.88 5.53 7.68
N VAL A 135 -11.10 5.65 7.18
CA VAL A 135 -12.22 6.34 7.83
C VAL A 135 -13.44 5.45 7.73
N GLY A 136 -14.13 5.22 8.84
CA GLY A 136 -15.35 4.41 8.81
C GLY A 136 -15.92 4.11 10.17
N THR A 137 -16.99 3.34 10.21
CA THR A 137 -17.69 2.91 11.43
C THR A 137 -16.87 1.87 12.20
N ALA A 138 -17.11 1.76 13.51
CA ALA A 138 -16.41 0.82 14.38
C ALA A 138 -16.60 -0.65 13.94
N THR A 139 -17.76 -0.99 13.38
CA THR A 139 -18.13 -2.34 12.92
C THR A 139 -17.24 -2.85 11.77
N THR A 140 -16.77 -1.96 10.92
CA THR A 140 -15.95 -2.32 9.75
C THR A 140 -14.45 -2.23 10.03
N ARG A 141 -14.03 -1.57 11.11
CA ARG A 141 -12.61 -1.52 11.53
C ARG A 141 -12.05 -2.89 11.90
N ASP A 142 -12.88 -3.78 12.41
CA ASP A 142 -12.47 -5.14 12.80
C ASP A 142 -12.15 -6.00 11.56
N TYR A 143 -12.70 -5.67 10.39
CA TYR A 143 -12.40 -6.35 9.12
C TYR A 143 -11.23 -5.72 8.37
N VAL A 144 -11.02 -4.43 8.53
CA VAL A 144 -9.81 -3.74 8.10
C VAL A 144 -8.80 -3.87 9.25
N GLU A 145 -8.22 -5.06 9.42
CA GLU A 145 -7.23 -5.41 10.47
C GLU A 145 -6.03 -4.44 10.54
N GLU A 146 -6.07 -3.31 9.82
CA GLU A 146 -4.88 -2.57 9.45
C GLU A 146 -5.03 -1.08 9.72
N GLY A 147 -4.24 -0.65 10.67
CA GLY A 147 -4.04 0.76 10.92
C GLY A 147 -3.19 1.45 9.83
N ILE A 148 -3.15 2.76 9.88
CA ILE A 148 -2.28 3.61 9.06
C ILE A 148 -0.83 3.10 9.14
N GLY A 149 -0.16 3.04 7.99
CA GLY A 149 1.21 2.54 7.83
C GLY A 149 1.31 1.04 7.55
N HIS A 150 0.23 0.29 7.68
CA HIS A 150 0.25 -1.15 7.41
C HIS A 150 0.51 -1.45 5.94
N ARG A 151 1.30 -2.50 5.67
CA ARG A 151 1.77 -2.88 4.32
C ARG A 151 1.28 -4.27 3.95
N ARG A 152 0.81 -4.43 2.70
CA ARG A 152 0.42 -5.73 2.14
C ARG A 152 0.92 -5.92 0.72
N PRO A 153 1.28 -7.16 0.31
CA PRO A 153 1.44 -7.51 -1.10
C PRO A 153 0.20 -7.11 -1.91
N LEU A 154 0.41 -6.57 -3.12
CA LEU A 154 -0.68 -6.05 -3.96
C LEU A 154 -1.77 -7.08 -4.21
N VAL A 155 -1.42 -8.35 -4.49
CA VAL A 155 -2.40 -9.41 -4.76
C VAL A 155 -3.30 -9.72 -3.56
N ARG A 156 -2.92 -9.30 -2.34
CA ARG A 156 -3.56 -9.69 -1.09
C ARG A 156 -4.66 -8.73 -0.62
N SER A 157 -5.01 -7.74 -1.42
CA SER A 157 -5.99 -6.73 -1.01
C SER A 157 -6.74 -6.12 -2.18
N VAL A 158 -7.98 -5.70 -1.94
CA VAL A 158 -8.78 -4.97 -2.93
C VAL A 158 -8.06 -3.75 -3.49
N PRO A 159 -7.50 -2.84 -2.67
CA PRO A 159 -6.73 -1.71 -3.20
C PRO A 159 -5.51 -2.14 -3.99
N GLY A 160 -4.83 -3.21 -3.58
CA GLY A 160 -3.67 -3.73 -4.32
C GLY A 160 -4.06 -4.28 -5.68
N ILE A 161 -5.15 -5.03 -5.77
CA ILE A 161 -5.66 -5.51 -7.06
C ILE A 161 -6.14 -4.34 -7.92
N ALA A 162 -6.74 -3.29 -7.35
CA ALA A 162 -7.08 -2.08 -8.09
C ALA A 162 -5.85 -1.44 -8.75
N ILE A 163 -4.72 -1.39 -8.04
CA ILE A 163 -3.44 -0.95 -8.60
C ILE A 163 -3.00 -1.90 -9.71
N LEU A 164 -2.96 -3.21 -9.46
CA LEU A 164 -2.49 -4.20 -10.44
C LEU A 164 -3.24 -4.14 -11.77
N ILE A 165 -4.56 -4.03 -11.75
CA ILE A 165 -5.37 -3.97 -12.99
C ILE A 165 -5.17 -2.66 -13.76
N ALA A 166 -4.67 -1.62 -13.13
CA ALA A 166 -4.40 -0.33 -13.76
C ALA A 166 -2.95 -0.22 -14.30
N LEU A 167 -2.04 -1.07 -13.83
CA LEU A 167 -0.65 -1.11 -14.31
C LEU A 167 -0.54 -1.70 -15.71
N GLN A 168 0.56 -1.39 -16.40
CA GLN A 168 0.93 -2.04 -17.65
C GLN A 168 1.10 -3.56 -17.45
N ALA A 169 0.70 -4.36 -18.42
CA ALA A 169 0.65 -5.82 -18.29
C ALA A 169 1.99 -6.43 -17.85
N SER A 170 3.11 -5.97 -18.42
CA SER A 170 4.44 -6.49 -18.09
C SER A 170 4.84 -6.21 -16.64
N GLU A 171 4.53 -5.02 -16.13
CA GLU A 171 4.80 -4.64 -14.75
C GLU A 171 3.90 -5.40 -13.78
N ARG A 172 2.60 -5.41 -14.06
CA ARG A 172 1.61 -6.19 -13.30
C ARG A 172 2.01 -7.63 -13.13
N ASP A 173 2.32 -8.31 -14.25
CA ASP A 173 2.63 -9.74 -14.25
C ASP A 173 3.91 -10.04 -13.46
N ALA A 174 4.92 -9.18 -13.56
CA ALA A 174 6.14 -9.29 -12.77
C ALA A 174 5.89 -9.11 -11.26
N ILE A 175 5.04 -8.16 -10.86
CA ILE A 175 4.65 -7.96 -9.45
C ILE A 175 3.84 -9.15 -8.94
N VAL A 176 2.87 -9.61 -9.71
CA VAL A 176 2.05 -10.78 -9.35
C VAL A 176 2.93 -12.00 -9.09
N GLU A 177 3.89 -12.29 -9.97
CA GLU A 177 4.84 -13.40 -9.81
C GLU A 177 5.65 -13.28 -8.50
N ARG A 178 6.20 -12.09 -8.20
CA ARG A 178 6.95 -11.87 -6.95
C ARG A 178 6.07 -12.01 -5.72
N ASN A 179 4.86 -11.46 -5.75
CA ASN A 179 3.91 -11.57 -4.65
C ASN A 179 3.50 -13.02 -4.40
N LEU A 180 3.17 -13.77 -5.44
CA LEU A 180 2.79 -15.18 -5.33
C LEU A 180 3.95 -16.04 -4.82
N THR A 181 5.18 -15.79 -5.28
CA THR A 181 6.38 -16.46 -4.78
C THR A 181 6.55 -16.24 -3.28
N LEU A 182 6.39 -15.00 -2.81
CA LEU A 182 6.45 -14.66 -1.38
C LEU A 182 5.35 -15.38 -0.57
N LEU A 183 4.10 -15.34 -1.04
CA LEU A 183 2.96 -15.93 -0.34
C LEU A 183 3.03 -17.46 -0.28
N ARG A 184 3.48 -18.11 -1.37
CA ARG A 184 3.71 -19.57 -1.39
C ARG A 184 4.82 -19.99 -0.42
N ARG A 185 5.91 -19.23 -0.35
CA ARG A 185 6.98 -19.48 0.64
C ARG A 185 6.51 -19.33 2.09
N ARG A 186 5.48 -18.50 2.32
CA ARG A 186 4.83 -18.32 3.63
C ARG A 186 3.67 -19.27 3.86
N GLU A 187 3.43 -20.17 2.91
CA GLU A 187 2.33 -21.15 2.96
C GLU A 187 0.97 -20.48 3.22
N ASP A 188 0.73 -19.27 2.64
CA ASP A 188 -0.56 -18.58 2.80
C ASP A 188 -1.67 -19.39 2.10
N PRO A 189 -2.63 -19.96 2.86
CA PRO A 189 -3.66 -20.84 2.29
C PRO A 189 -4.65 -20.08 1.38
N ARG A 190 -4.64 -18.76 1.40
CA ARG A 190 -5.57 -17.91 0.65
C ARG A 190 -5.10 -17.57 -0.75
N VAL A 191 -3.92 -18.04 -1.18
CA VAL A 191 -3.40 -17.78 -2.54
C VAL A 191 -4.43 -18.09 -3.64
N PRO A 192 -5.19 -19.21 -3.62
CA PRO A 192 -6.22 -19.45 -4.63
C PRO A 192 -7.29 -18.35 -4.67
N ALA A 193 -7.78 -17.91 -3.51
CA ALA A 193 -8.79 -16.85 -3.42
C ALA A 193 -8.30 -15.49 -3.94
N TYR A 194 -7.02 -15.16 -3.72
CA TYR A 194 -6.42 -13.95 -4.29
C TYR A 194 -6.33 -13.98 -5.82
N LEU A 195 -6.02 -15.16 -6.39
CA LEU A 195 -6.01 -15.34 -7.85
C LEU A 195 -7.42 -15.25 -8.45
N GLU A 196 -8.40 -15.81 -7.76
CA GLU A 196 -9.81 -15.70 -8.17
C GLU A 196 -10.26 -14.22 -8.16
N MET A 197 -9.98 -13.49 -7.08
CA MET A 197 -10.28 -12.08 -6.99
C MET A 197 -9.58 -11.26 -8.09
N LEU A 198 -8.32 -11.55 -8.40
CA LEU A 198 -7.62 -10.89 -9.51
C LEU A 198 -8.29 -11.16 -10.86
N LYS A 199 -8.76 -12.39 -11.07
CA LYS A 199 -9.47 -12.79 -12.29
C LYS A 199 -10.85 -12.12 -12.41
N ASP A 200 -11.59 -12.02 -11.31
CA ASP A 200 -12.93 -11.42 -11.27
C ASP A 200 -12.90 -9.90 -11.32
N SER A 201 -11.73 -9.34 -11.00
CA SER A 201 -11.46 -7.91 -11.12
C SER A 201 -11.04 -7.56 -12.56
N GLY A 202 -11.13 -6.30 -12.91
CA GLY A 202 -10.66 -5.80 -14.22
C GLY A 202 -11.78 -5.43 -15.17
N ALA A 203 -12.94 -6.04 -15.12
CA ALA A 203 -14.11 -5.56 -15.82
C ALA A 203 -14.44 -4.13 -15.33
N ALA A 204 -14.35 -3.16 -16.22
CA ALA A 204 -14.56 -1.75 -15.91
C ALA A 204 -13.58 -1.12 -14.90
N CYS A 205 -12.32 -1.61 -14.79
CA CYS A 205 -11.28 -1.08 -13.88
C CYS A 205 -11.73 -1.03 -12.41
N LEU A 206 -12.44 -2.05 -11.96
CA LEU A 206 -12.90 -2.21 -10.59
C LEU A 206 -12.30 -3.48 -9.99
N SER A 207 -11.66 -3.36 -8.84
CA SER A 207 -11.33 -4.54 -8.04
C SER A 207 -12.50 -4.92 -7.16
N VAL A 208 -12.73 -6.22 -7.04
CA VAL A 208 -13.93 -6.78 -6.43
C VAL A 208 -13.55 -7.83 -5.40
N HIS A 209 -14.06 -7.68 -4.18
CA HIS A 209 -14.08 -8.72 -3.17
C HIS A 209 -15.52 -8.91 -2.69
N GLU A 210 -16.09 -10.06 -3.01
CA GLU A 210 -17.41 -10.48 -2.58
C GLU A 210 -17.23 -11.83 -1.88
N GLU A 211 -16.90 -11.76 -0.57
CA GLU A 211 -16.66 -12.92 0.29
C GLU A 211 -15.57 -13.91 -0.18
N HIS A 212 -14.65 -13.51 -1.07
CA HIS A 212 -13.64 -14.43 -1.64
C HIS A 212 -12.74 -15.10 -0.58
N TRP A 213 -12.32 -14.35 0.45
CA TRP A 213 -11.50 -14.91 1.54
C TRP A 213 -11.95 -14.47 2.94
N PHE A 214 -12.92 -13.55 3.00
CA PHE A 214 -13.43 -13.02 4.27
C PHE A 214 -14.95 -13.00 4.21
N THR A 215 -15.56 -13.97 4.88
CA THR A 215 -17.03 -14.13 4.90
C THR A 215 -17.69 -12.93 5.59
N GLY A 216 -18.80 -12.48 5.05
CA GLY A 216 -19.59 -11.37 5.62
C GLY A 216 -19.09 -9.98 5.28
N VAL A 217 -18.09 -9.85 4.38
CA VAL A 217 -17.54 -8.57 3.95
C VAL A 217 -17.47 -8.45 2.44
N ASN A 218 -17.96 -7.35 1.92
CA ASN A 218 -17.74 -6.94 0.53
C ASN A 218 -16.87 -5.70 0.46
N SER A 219 -16.06 -5.61 -0.60
CA SER A 219 -15.15 -4.49 -0.83
C SER A 219 -14.98 -4.23 -2.32
N TYR A 220 -14.94 -2.96 -2.67
CA TYR A 220 -14.68 -2.51 -4.04
C TYR A 220 -13.59 -1.46 -4.04
N GLY A 221 -12.72 -1.49 -5.07
CA GLY A 221 -11.62 -0.55 -5.16
C GLY A 221 -11.32 -0.11 -6.58
N VAL A 222 -10.75 1.07 -6.70
CA VAL A 222 -10.26 1.65 -7.96
C VAL A 222 -8.87 2.24 -7.77
N ALA A 223 -8.07 2.23 -8.82
CA ALA A 223 -6.78 2.92 -8.80
C ALA A 223 -6.98 4.44 -8.83
N VAL A 224 -6.04 5.16 -8.24
CA VAL A 224 -5.89 6.61 -8.34
C VAL A 224 -4.62 6.88 -9.14
N CYS A 225 -4.76 7.60 -10.25
CA CYS A 225 -3.66 7.95 -11.14
C CYS A 225 -3.29 9.42 -10.97
N GLY A 226 -2.00 9.70 -10.84
CA GLY A 226 -1.42 11.02 -10.81
C GLY A 226 -1.10 11.57 -12.20
N ALA A 227 -0.01 12.35 -12.31
CA ALA A 227 0.49 12.88 -13.57
C ALA A 227 0.81 11.73 -14.55
N ASP A 228 0.66 11.99 -15.86
CA ASP A 228 0.96 11.03 -16.94
C ASP A 228 0.27 9.67 -16.80
N SER A 229 -0.87 9.62 -16.08
CA SER A 229 -1.62 8.38 -15.77
C SER A 229 -0.82 7.36 -14.95
N GLU A 230 0.24 7.77 -14.27
CA GLU A 230 0.98 6.92 -13.34
C GLU A 230 0.08 6.49 -12.17
N VAL A 231 0.05 5.18 -11.88
CA VAL A 231 -0.75 4.63 -10.78
C VAL A 231 -0.01 4.88 -9.46
N CYS A 232 -0.48 5.84 -8.67
CA CYS A 232 0.16 6.25 -7.42
C CYS A 232 -0.50 5.68 -6.17
N ALA A 233 -1.79 5.31 -6.25
CA ALA A 233 -2.56 4.89 -5.10
C ALA A 233 -3.80 4.09 -5.50
N ALA A 234 -4.59 3.67 -4.51
CA ALA A 234 -5.93 3.14 -4.69
C ALA A 234 -6.89 3.66 -3.62
N LEU A 235 -8.15 3.75 -3.99
CA LEU A 235 -9.29 4.04 -3.14
C LEU A 235 -10.16 2.79 -3.02
N ALA A 236 -10.61 2.46 -1.82
CA ALA A 236 -11.52 1.34 -1.60
C ALA A 236 -12.65 1.70 -0.63
N LEU A 237 -13.80 1.08 -0.83
CA LEU A 237 -14.92 1.08 0.10
C LEU A 237 -15.19 -0.36 0.52
N SER A 238 -15.38 -0.56 1.83
CA SER A 238 -15.63 -1.85 2.46
C SER A 238 -16.79 -1.75 3.44
N GLY A 239 -17.57 -2.81 3.55
CA GLY A 239 -18.68 -2.92 4.48
C GLY A 239 -19.07 -4.37 4.70
N SER A 240 -19.92 -4.63 5.70
CA SER A 240 -20.57 -5.92 5.82
C SER A 240 -21.43 -6.23 4.59
N THR A 241 -21.74 -7.48 4.35
CA THR A 241 -22.64 -7.87 3.23
C THR A 241 -24.02 -7.22 3.33
N ASP A 242 -24.46 -6.86 4.52
CA ASP A 242 -25.73 -6.14 4.75
C ASP A 242 -25.61 -4.65 4.39
N GLU A 243 -24.49 -3.99 4.76
CA GLU A 243 -24.22 -2.59 4.43
C GLU A 243 -23.85 -2.38 2.97
N LEU A 244 -23.15 -3.36 2.39
CA LEU A 244 -22.63 -3.34 1.03
C LEU A 244 -23.05 -4.61 0.25
N PRO A 245 -24.35 -4.84 0.01
CA PRO A 245 -24.79 -5.98 -0.78
C PRO A 245 -24.31 -5.82 -2.25
N VAL A 246 -24.15 -6.95 -2.94
CA VAL A 246 -23.69 -7.00 -4.36
C VAL A 246 -24.53 -6.10 -5.28
N ALA A 247 -25.81 -5.92 -4.98
CA ALA A 247 -26.71 -5.02 -5.73
C ALA A 247 -26.21 -3.56 -5.76
N ARG A 248 -25.42 -3.11 -4.78
CA ARG A 248 -24.83 -1.77 -4.74
C ARG A 248 -23.55 -1.64 -5.57
N ARG A 249 -22.99 -2.72 -6.13
CA ARG A 249 -21.72 -2.72 -6.88
C ARG A 249 -21.63 -1.59 -7.91
N SER A 250 -22.64 -1.41 -8.74
CA SER A 250 -22.65 -0.40 -9.81
C SER A 250 -22.69 1.04 -9.27
N GLU A 251 -23.46 1.26 -8.19
CA GLU A 251 -23.51 2.54 -7.48
C GLU A 251 -22.14 2.88 -6.92
N ILE A 252 -21.54 1.96 -6.17
CA ILE A 252 -20.24 2.13 -5.51
C ILE A 252 -19.12 2.31 -6.54
N ALA A 253 -19.13 1.55 -7.63
CA ALA A 253 -18.17 1.72 -8.72
C ALA A 253 -18.21 3.14 -9.33
N ARG A 254 -19.41 3.71 -9.51
CA ARG A 254 -19.58 5.08 -10.01
C ARG A 254 -19.02 6.10 -9.00
N ILE A 255 -19.32 5.93 -7.72
CA ILE A 255 -18.85 6.80 -6.63
C ILE A 255 -17.32 6.75 -6.56
N LEU A 256 -16.74 5.56 -6.50
CA LEU A 256 -15.29 5.36 -6.42
C LEU A 256 -14.55 5.98 -7.60
N ARG A 257 -15.07 5.84 -8.83
CA ARG A 257 -14.45 6.44 -10.02
C ARG A 257 -14.47 7.96 -9.98
N ALA A 258 -15.58 8.56 -9.57
CA ALA A 258 -15.69 10.01 -9.44
C ALA A 258 -14.70 10.56 -8.42
N GLU A 259 -14.61 9.88 -7.27
CA GLU A 259 -13.71 10.27 -6.19
C GLU A 259 -12.23 10.05 -6.56
N SER A 260 -11.92 8.93 -7.23
CA SER A 260 -10.57 8.63 -7.73
C SER A 260 -10.08 9.68 -8.74
N ALA A 261 -10.95 10.12 -9.65
CA ALA A 261 -10.60 11.18 -10.61
C ALA A 261 -10.29 12.51 -9.91
N GLU A 262 -11.03 12.84 -8.85
CA GLU A 262 -10.78 14.04 -8.06
C GLU A 262 -9.48 13.98 -7.28
N LEU A 263 -9.21 12.84 -6.61
CA LEU A 263 -7.94 12.62 -5.90
C LEU A 263 -6.75 12.63 -6.86
N GLY A 264 -6.90 12.08 -8.07
CA GLY A 264 -5.88 12.14 -9.11
C GLY A 264 -5.54 13.58 -9.51
N ARG A 265 -6.56 14.44 -9.70
CA ARG A 265 -6.33 15.88 -10.00
C ARG A 265 -5.61 16.60 -8.86
N LEU A 266 -5.97 16.30 -7.61
CA LEU A 266 -5.28 16.86 -6.45
C LEU A 266 -3.82 16.37 -6.37
N ALA A 267 -3.56 15.10 -6.67
CA ALA A 267 -2.21 14.54 -6.71
C ALA A 267 -1.34 15.27 -7.74
N VAL A 268 -1.83 15.46 -8.97
CA VAL A 268 -1.12 16.23 -10.02
C VAL A 268 -0.78 17.64 -9.55
N THR A 269 -1.68 18.29 -8.82
CA THR A 269 -1.48 19.69 -8.38
C THR A 269 -0.51 19.85 -7.23
N LEU A 270 -0.43 18.87 -6.34
CA LEU A 270 0.27 18.99 -5.05
C LEU A 270 1.56 18.17 -4.96
N LEU A 271 1.71 17.13 -5.78
CA LEU A 271 2.84 16.20 -5.69
C LEU A 271 3.92 16.42 -6.78
N VAL A 272 3.66 17.30 -7.73
CA VAL A 272 4.61 17.68 -8.81
C VAL A 272 5.51 18.85 -8.40
#